data_d3d7175f931363f468dfe7f4bc3e9c5c
#
_entry.id   d3d7175f931363f468dfe7f4bc3e9c5c
#
_cell.length_a   1.000
_cell.length_b   1.000
_cell.length_c   1.000
_cell.angle_alpha   90.00
_cell.angle_beta   90.00
_cell.angle_gamma   90.00
#
_symmetry.space_group_name_H-M   'P 1'
#
loop_
_entity.id
_entity.type
_entity.pdbx_description
1 polymer ?
#
loop_
_entity_poly.entity_id
_entity_poly.type
_entity_poly.pdbx_seq_one_letter_code
_entity_poly.pdbx_strand_id
1 'polypeptide(L)' 'MTERQIEQIKAQLPEGESIERMYLAYEGDIRVITKDRTGRETRYTVHHDADDNVTIERK' A
#
# COMPACT_ATOMS: atom_id res chain seq x y z
N MET A 1 4.67 7.05 7.74
CA MET A 1 3.54 7.37 6.84
C MET A 1 2.41 7.94 7.67
N THR A 2 1.75 8.98 7.20
CA THR A 2 0.68 9.63 7.93
C THR A 2 -0.62 8.83 7.82
N GLU A 3 -1.54 9.12 8.73
CA GLU A 3 -2.86 8.50 8.71
C GLU A 3 -3.61 8.81 7.41
N ARG A 4 -3.46 10.04 6.91
CA ARG A 4 -4.05 10.46 5.64
C ARG A 4 -3.53 9.60 4.48
N GLN A 5 -2.23 9.33 4.46
CA GLN A 5 -1.61 8.52 3.42
C GLN A 5 -2.08 7.07 3.49
N ILE A 6 -2.24 6.53 4.69
CA ILE A 6 -2.78 5.18 4.88
C ILE A 6 -4.19 5.10 4.34
N GLU A 7 -5.02 6.11 4.60
CA GLU A 7 -6.38 6.16 4.07
C GLU A 7 -6.40 6.24 2.54
N GLN A 8 -5.44 6.97 1.95
CA GLN A 8 -5.31 7.03 0.49
C GLN A 8 -4.98 5.65 -0.09
N ILE A 9 -4.12 4.90 0.57
CA ILE A 9 -3.78 3.54 0.14
C ILE A 9 -5.02 2.64 0.22
N LYS A 10 -5.74 2.69 1.32
CA LYS A 10 -6.95 1.89 1.49
C LYS A 10 -7.99 2.17 0.42
N ALA A 11 -8.12 3.43 0.01
CA ALA A 11 -9.08 3.83 -1.02
C ALA A 11 -8.72 3.29 -2.40
N GLN A 12 -7.47 2.91 -2.62
CA GLN A 12 -6.99 2.39 -3.90
C GLN A 12 -6.97 0.86 -3.96
N LEU A 13 -7.18 0.20 -2.83
CA LEU A 13 -7.16 -1.26 -2.79
C LEU A 13 -8.44 -1.84 -3.40
N PRO A 14 -8.33 -3.00 -4.07
CA PRO A 14 -9.52 -3.73 -4.53
C PRO A 14 -10.41 -4.10 -3.35
N GLU A 15 -11.69 -4.23 -3.61
CA GLU A 15 -12.65 -4.64 -2.60
C GLU A 15 -12.25 -5.98 -1.99
N GLY A 16 -12.33 -6.09 -0.69
CA GLY A 16 -12.01 -7.31 0.03
C GLY A 16 -10.55 -7.45 0.44
N GLU A 17 -9.68 -6.55 -0.03
CA GLU A 17 -8.28 -6.55 0.42
C GLU A 17 -8.11 -5.63 1.63
N SER A 18 -7.26 -6.05 2.55
CA SER A 18 -6.89 -5.24 3.70
C SER A 18 -5.38 -5.23 3.85
N ILE A 19 -4.86 -4.18 4.48
CA ILE A 19 -3.43 -4.05 4.70
C ILE A 19 -3.02 -5.05 5.78
N GLU A 20 -2.10 -5.95 5.43
CA GLU A 20 -1.51 -6.89 6.37
C GLU A 20 -0.33 -6.24 7.08
N ARG A 21 0.55 -5.61 6.32
CA ARG A 21 1.69 -4.89 6.87
C ARG A 21 2.30 -3.95 5.82
N MET A 22 3.09 -3.00 6.32
CA MET A 22 3.88 -2.08 5.50
C MET A 22 5.32 -2.12 6.00
N TYR A 23 6.27 -1.95 5.08
CA TYR A 23 7.67 -1.92 5.44
C TYR A 23 8.48 -1.11 4.46
N LEU A 24 9.63 -0.65 4.92
CA LEU A 24 10.60 0.05 4.08
C LEU A 24 11.46 -0.99 3.39
N ALA A 25 11.41 -1.04 2.06
CA ALA A 25 12.19 -1.98 1.29
C ALA A 25 13.66 -1.56 1.22
N TYR A 26 14.50 -2.50 0.88
CA TYR A 26 15.95 -2.28 0.79
C TYR A 26 16.30 -1.13 -0.14
N GLU A 27 15.57 -0.96 -1.25
CA GLU A 27 15.81 0.13 -2.20
C GLU A 27 15.30 1.49 -1.72
N GLY A 28 14.69 1.56 -0.55
CA GLY A 28 14.18 2.81 0.00
C GLY A 28 12.70 3.05 -0.27
N ASP A 29 12.05 2.19 -1.01
CA ASP A 29 10.60 2.27 -1.27
C ASP A 29 9.81 1.79 -0.09
N ILE A 30 8.60 2.30 0.06
CA ILE A 30 7.65 1.71 1.00
C ILE A 30 6.85 0.65 0.25
N ARG A 31 6.73 -0.52 0.85
CA ARG A 31 5.97 -1.63 0.32
C ARG A 31 4.79 -1.95 1.22
N VAL A 32 3.67 -2.31 0.61
CA VAL A 32 2.46 -2.70 1.33
C VAL A 32 2.12 -4.13 0.94
N ILE A 33 1.87 -4.97 1.92
CA ILE A 33 1.38 -6.32 1.69
C ILE A 33 -0.06 -6.34 2.15
N THR A 34 -0.94 -6.79 1.26
CA THR A 34 -2.37 -6.90 1.53
C THR A 34 -2.77 -8.36 1.53
N LYS A 35 -3.91 -8.62 2.13
CA LYS A 35 -4.49 -9.96 2.15
C LYS A 35 -5.96 -9.85 1.79
N ASP A 36 -6.44 -10.72 0.92
CA ASP A 36 -7.84 -10.75 0.55
C ASP A 36 -8.61 -11.75 1.43
N ARG A 37 -9.91 -11.92 1.15
CA ARG A 37 -10.77 -12.80 1.95
C ARG A 37 -10.37 -14.27 1.87
N THR A 38 -9.64 -14.65 0.83
CA THR A 38 -9.19 -16.03 0.66
C THR A 38 -7.84 -16.28 1.30
N GLY A 39 -7.21 -15.22 1.85
CA GLY A 39 -5.89 -15.32 2.43
C GLY A 39 -4.75 -15.10 1.45
N ARG A 40 -5.06 -14.77 0.19
CA ARG A 40 -4.04 -14.49 -0.81
C ARG A 40 -3.41 -13.13 -0.55
N GLU A 41 -2.08 -13.08 -0.57
CA GLU A 41 -1.33 -11.85 -0.38
C GLU A 41 -1.01 -11.20 -1.73
N THR A 42 -1.03 -9.87 -1.74
CA THR A 42 -0.59 -9.09 -2.88
C THR A 42 0.38 -8.03 -2.37
N ARG A 43 1.37 -7.70 -3.19
CA ARG A 43 2.38 -6.70 -2.85
C ARG A 43 2.23 -5.49 -3.74
N TYR A 44 2.37 -4.31 -3.12
CA TYR A 44 2.30 -3.04 -3.83
C TYR A 44 3.50 -2.19 -3.45
N THR A 45 3.96 -1.38 -4.41
CA THR A 45 4.94 -0.33 -4.14
C THR A 45 4.19 0.98 -3.95
N VAL A 46 4.57 1.77 -2.97
CA VAL A 46 3.95 3.07 -2.69
C VAL A 46 4.79 4.16 -3.33
N HIS A 47 4.13 5.01 -4.10
CA HIS A 47 4.76 6.16 -4.74
C HIS A 47 4.21 7.44 -4.14
N HIS A 48 5.09 8.42 -3.92
CA HIS A 48 4.72 9.74 -3.43
C HIS A 48 4.82 10.75 -4.55
N ASP A 49 3.91 11.71 -4.59
CA ASP A 49 3.99 12.82 -5.52
C ASP A 49 4.51 14.09 -4.83
N ALA A 50 4.56 15.20 -5.55
CA ALA A 50 5.08 16.47 -5.03
C ALA A 50 4.19 17.06 -3.92
N ASP A 51 2.93 16.67 -3.86
CA ASP A 51 1.97 17.12 -2.85
C ASP A 51 1.86 16.17 -1.67
N ASP A 52 2.77 15.19 -1.61
CA ASP A 52 2.82 14.19 -0.56
C ASP A 52 1.60 13.26 -0.54
N ASN A 53 0.88 13.18 -1.66
CA ASN A 53 -0.14 12.16 -1.86
C ASN A 53 0.53 10.85 -2.25
N VAL A 54 -0.13 9.74 -1.98
CA VAL A 54 0.45 8.43 -2.28
C VAL A 54 -0.44 7.66 -3.26
N THR A 55 0.21 6.90 -4.13
CA THR A 55 -0.44 5.97 -5.03
C THR A 55 0.24 4.62 -4.87
N ILE A 56 -0.48 3.55 -5.19
CA ILE A 56 0.08 2.21 -5.12
C ILE A 56 0.17 1.61 -6.52
N GLU A 57 1.19 0.81 -6.70
CA GLU A 57 1.41 0.10 -7.95
C GLU A 57 1.63 -1.37 -7.61
N ARG A 58 0.87 -2.23 -8.27
CA ARG A 58 0.98 -3.68 -8.06
C ARG A 58 2.31 -4.17 -8.58
N LYS A 59 2.97 -4.94 -7.76
CA LYS A 59 4.27 -5.47 -8.11
C LYS A 59 4.19 -6.78 -8.89
#